data_ae80c8eb9b09d544371875658515e34c
#
_entry.id   ae80c8eb9b09d544371875658515e34c
#
_cell.length_a   1.000
_cell.length_b   1.000
_cell.length_c   1.000
_cell.angle_alpha   90.00
_cell.angle_beta   90.00
_cell.angle_gamma   90.00
#
_symmetry.space_group_name_H-M   'P 1'
#
loop_
_entity.id
_entity.type
_entity.pdbx_description
1 polymer ?
#
loop_
_entity_poly.entity_id
_entity_poly.type
_entity_poly.pdbx_seq_one_letter_code
_entity_poly.pdbx_strand_id
1 'polypeptide(L)'
;MLRVTTNSTIYTYQKNLLKSTNQLYSAMNAMMSGRNFDSYAADPAAATRAFKIHSSLNATNTQASNNTTVTNKFSTAWDVADDIINDLVTDLAQVPALKGLNDTNLSTLNTQGDVIYSGAEAIVQSLNSKYDNSYLFN
;
A
#
# COMPACT_ATOMS: atom_id res chain seq x y z
N MET A 1 49.42 -18.80 51.32
CA MET A 1 49.81 -18.77 49.89
C MET A 1 48.97 -19.77 49.15
N LEU A 2 48.15 -19.31 48.25
CA LEU A 2 47.45 -20.23 47.33
C LEU A 2 48.42 -20.80 46.36
N ARG A 3 48.65 -22.10 46.41
CA ARG A 3 49.45 -22.81 45.38
C ARG A 3 48.61 -22.97 44.13
N VAL A 4 48.88 -22.20 43.13
CA VAL A 4 48.32 -22.42 41.79
C VAL A 4 49.01 -23.64 41.20
N THR A 5 48.32 -24.76 41.09
CA THR A 5 48.85 -25.97 40.47
C THR A 5 48.77 -25.85 38.93
N THR A 6 49.71 -26.49 38.23
CA THR A 6 49.77 -26.55 36.76
C THR A 6 48.43 -27.03 36.18
N ASN A 7 47.76 -27.97 36.83
CA ASN A 7 46.43 -28.44 36.45
C ASN A 7 45.36 -27.33 36.53
N SER A 8 45.41 -26.45 37.53
CA SER A 8 44.47 -25.33 37.64
C SER A 8 44.70 -24.33 36.52
N THR A 9 45.95 -24.10 36.11
CA THR A 9 46.26 -23.21 35.00
C THR A 9 45.77 -23.79 33.67
N ILE A 10 46.02 -25.10 33.42
CA ILE A 10 45.56 -25.81 32.23
C ILE A 10 44.01 -25.79 32.16
N TYR A 11 43.32 -26.07 33.25
CA TYR A 11 41.86 -26.05 33.31
C TYR A 11 41.30 -24.65 33.01
N THR A 12 41.91 -23.63 33.59
CA THR A 12 41.50 -22.23 33.34
C THR A 12 41.74 -21.85 31.88
N TYR A 13 42.83 -22.25 31.28
CA TYR A 13 43.10 -22.04 29.85
C TYR A 13 42.09 -22.76 28.97
N GLN A 14 41.80 -24.03 29.20
CA GLN A 14 40.80 -24.77 28.45
C GLN A 14 39.40 -24.14 28.54
N LYS A 15 39.00 -23.72 29.76
CA LYS A 15 37.71 -23.02 29.97
C LYS A 15 37.65 -21.70 29.20
N ASN A 16 38.72 -20.93 29.21
CA ASN A 16 38.79 -19.66 28.49
C ASN A 16 38.77 -19.87 26.96
N LEU A 17 39.50 -20.90 26.48
CA LEU A 17 39.50 -21.28 25.08
C LEU A 17 38.10 -21.69 24.60
N LEU A 18 37.42 -22.55 25.37
CA LEU A 18 36.07 -22.98 25.08
C LEU A 18 35.08 -21.78 25.04
N LYS A 19 35.20 -20.87 26.01
CA LYS A 19 34.39 -19.64 26.03
C LYS A 19 34.64 -18.77 24.79
N SER A 20 35.90 -18.57 24.43
CA SER A 20 36.28 -17.78 23.25
C SER A 20 35.77 -18.41 21.95
N THR A 21 35.86 -19.73 21.82
CA THR A 21 35.36 -20.48 20.67
C THR A 21 33.83 -20.36 20.56
N ASN A 22 33.10 -20.51 21.67
CA ASN A 22 31.67 -20.36 21.68
C ASN A 22 31.21 -18.92 21.31
N GLN A 23 31.93 -17.90 21.77
CA GLN A 23 31.69 -16.51 21.39
C GLN A 23 31.94 -16.28 19.90
N LEU A 24 32.98 -16.87 19.34
CA LEU A 24 33.28 -16.81 17.92
C LEU A 24 32.17 -17.44 17.09
N TYR A 25 31.70 -18.65 17.44
CA TYR A 25 30.59 -19.29 16.76
C TYR A 25 29.28 -18.47 16.85
N SER A 26 28.99 -17.91 18.02
CA SER A 26 27.83 -17.03 18.19
C SER A 26 27.92 -15.79 17.30
N ALA A 27 29.08 -15.14 17.24
CA ALA A 27 29.29 -13.99 16.37
C ALA A 27 29.22 -14.35 14.88
N MET A 28 29.77 -15.49 14.47
CA MET A 28 29.65 -15.98 13.09
C MET A 28 28.19 -16.27 12.73
N ASN A 29 27.41 -16.91 13.59
CA ASN A 29 25.98 -17.17 13.37
C ASN A 29 25.18 -15.86 13.27
N ALA A 30 25.47 -14.87 14.13
CA ALA A 30 24.85 -13.56 14.07
C ALA A 30 25.15 -12.84 12.73
N MET A 31 26.39 -12.94 12.25
CA MET A 31 26.78 -12.40 10.94
C MET A 31 26.07 -13.10 9.77
N MET A 32 26.03 -14.43 9.80
CA MET A 32 25.40 -15.21 8.72
C MET A 32 23.90 -15.07 8.67
N SER A 33 23.24 -15.01 9.84
CA SER A 33 21.77 -14.87 9.93
C SER A 33 21.30 -13.42 9.85
N GLY A 34 22.18 -12.44 10.03
CA GLY A 34 21.82 -11.03 10.19
C GLY A 34 20.99 -10.75 11.46
N ARG A 35 20.96 -11.69 12.41
CA ARG A 35 20.18 -11.61 13.65
C ARG A 35 21.09 -11.63 14.86
N ASN A 36 20.85 -10.75 15.81
CA ASN A 36 21.59 -10.71 17.08
C ASN A 36 21.20 -11.82 18.06
N PHE A 37 20.06 -12.46 17.85
CA PHE A 37 19.56 -13.58 18.68
C PHE A 37 18.70 -14.51 17.83
N ASP A 38 18.82 -15.81 18.05
CA ASP A 38 18.11 -16.84 17.29
C ASP A 38 16.79 -17.28 17.97
N SER A 39 16.62 -16.98 19.24
CA SER A 39 15.43 -17.35 19.97
C SER A 39 15.03 -16.28 20.98
N TYR A 40 13.74 -16.24 21.30
CA TYR A 40 13.19 -15.36 22.31
C TYR A 40 13.83 -15.58 23.71
N ALA A 41 14.27 -16.81 23.98
CA ALA A 41 14.91 -17.18 25.24
C ALA A 41 16.34 -16.61 25.39
N ALA A 42 17.03 -16.28 24.29
CA ALA A 42 18.40 -15.75 24.33
C ALA A 42 18.44 -14.31 24.86
N ASP A 43 17.49 -13.45 24.43
CA ASP A 43 17.31 -12.08 24.93
C ASP A 43 15.83 -11.68 24.85
N PRO A 44 15.04 -11.97 25.89
CA PRO A 44 13.61 -11.65 25.88
C PRO A 44 13.32 -10.15 25.77
N ALA A 45 14.18 -9.29 26.29
CA ALA A 45 13.99 -7.85 26.25
C ALA A 45 14.22 -7.29 24.84
N ALA A 46 15.28 -7.73 24.16
CA ALA A 46 15.54 -7.36 22.77
C ALA A 46 14.48 -7.94 21.84
N ALA A 47 14.09 -9.20 22.04
CA ALA A 47 13.03 -9.84 21.25
C ALA A 47 11.68 -9.13 21.38
N THR A 48 11.31 -8.70 22.59
CA THR A 48 10.08 -7.91 22.79
C THR A 48 10.15 -6.56 22.08
N ARG A 49 11.29 -5.88 22.11
CA ARG A 49 11.47 -4.62 21.36
C ARG A 49 11.38 -4.84 19.87
N ALA A 50 12.05 -5.87 19.34
CA ALA A 50 11.99 -6.23 17.93
C ALA A 50 10.57 -6.55 17.48
N PHE A 51 9.83 -7.34 18.27
CA PHE A 51 8.43 -7.66 17.99
C PHE A 51 7.57 -6.40 17.93
N LYS A 52 7.70 -5.47 18.88
CA LYS A 52 6.97 -4.19 18.88
C LYS A 52 7.29 -3.35 17.65
N ILE A 53 8.57 -3.27 17.26
CA ILE A 53 9.00 -2.54 16.06
C ILE A 53 8.42 -3.17 14.79
N HIS A 54 8.51 -4.50 14.65
CA HIS A 54 7.92 -5.21 13.51
C HIS A 54 6.39 -5.05 13.44
N SER A 55 5.70 -5.13 14.58
CA SER A 55 4.26 -4.90 14.65
C SER A 55 3.90 -3.48 14.22
N SER A 56 4.64 -2.47 14.71
CA SER A 56 4.43 -1.07 14.32
C SER A 56 4.74 -0.84 12.84
N LEU A 57 5.83 -1.42 12.32
CA LEU A 57 6.18 -1.34 10.91
C LEU A 57 5.09 -1.95 10.02
N ASN A 58 4.59 -3.15 10.38
CA ASN A 58 3.52 -3.79 9.63
C ASN A 58 2.23 -2.95 9.64
N ALA A 59 1.87 -2.38 10.80
CA ALA A 59 0.72 -1.47 10.90
C ALA A 59 0.90 -0.24 10.00
N THR A 60 2.08 0.37 10.01
CA THR A 60 2.40 1.53 9.16
C THR A 60 2.37 1.17 7.67
N ASN A 61 2.91 0.03 7.28
CA ASN A 61 2.88 -0.44 5.90
C ASN A 61 1.44 -0.71 5.42
N THR A 62 0.61 -1.32 6.27
CA THR A 62 -0.81 -1.53 5.98
C THR A 62 -1.53 -0.20 5.79
N GLN A 63 -1.27 0.77 6.67
CA GLN A 63 -1.86 2.11 6.56
C GLN A 63 -1.40 2.85 5.30
N ALA A 64 -0.12 2.74 4.93
CA ALA A 64 0.40 3.31 3.69
C ALA A 64 -0.27 2.69 2.46
N SER A 65 -0.45 1.37 2.44
CA SER A 65 -1.18 0.67 1.38
C SER A 65 -2.64 1.11 1.29
N ASN A 66 -3.32 1.23 2.43
CA ASN A 66 -4.70 1.73 2.47
C ASN A 66 -4.81 3.16 1.96
N ASN A 67 -3.88 4.04 2.34
CA ASN A 67 -3.84 5.41 1.85
C ASN A 67 -3.65 5.46 0.32
N THR A 68 -2.78 4.62 -0.24
CA THR A 68 -2.59 4.50 -1.68
C THR A 68 -3.89 4.07 -2.37
N THR A 69 -4.57 3.07 -1.84
CA THR A 69 -5.86 2.59 -2.38
C THR A 69 -6.92 3.69 -2.36
N VAL A 70 -7.03 4.42 -1.24
CA VAL A 70 -7.96 5.55 -1.10
C VAL A 70 -7.62 6.67 -2.09
N THR A 71 -6.35 7.04 -2.22
CA THR A 71 -5.89 8.05 -3.17
C THR A 71 -6.22 7.66 -4.60
N ASN A 72 -5.96 6.42 -4.99
CA ASN A 72 -6.29 5.92 -6.32
C ASN A 72 -7.81 5.93 -6.58
N LYS A 73 -8.62 5.55 -5.58
CA LYS A 73 -10.08 5.63 -5.70
C LYS A 73 -10.56 7.05 -5.92
N PHE A 74 -10.03 8.02 -5.17
CA PHE A 74 -10.37 9.43 -5.35
C PHE A 74 -9.89 9.99 -6.68
N SER A 75 -8.68 9.63 -7.12
CA SER A 75 -8.18 10.04 -8.45
C SER A 75 -9.08 9.52 -9.55
N THR A 76 -9.44 8.24 -9.53
CA THR A 76 -10.36 7.65 -10.52
C THR A 76 -11.75 8.33 -10.49
N ALA A 77 -12.27 8.63 -9.29
CA ALA A 77 -13.56 9.33 -9.17
C ALA A 77 -13.47 10.76 -9.71
N TRP A 78 -12.34 11.45 -9.49
CA TRP A 78 -12.09 12.76 -10.06
C TRP A 78 -12.03 12.72 -11.57
N ASP A 79 -11.28 11.78 -12.15
CA ASP A 79 -11.16 11.62 -13.61
C ASP A 79 -12.53 11.37 -14.25
N VAL A 80 -13.36 10.50 -13.67
CA VAL A 80 -14.72 10.24 -14.14
C VAL A 80 -15.60 11.49 -14.03
N ALA A 81 -15.47 12.26 -12.95
CA ALA A 81 -16.25 13.49 -12.78
C ALA A 81 -15.79 14.58 -13.79
N ASP A 82 -14.52 14.67 -14.05
CA ASP A 82 -13.94 15.60 -15.03
C ASP A 82 -14.40 15.27 -16.46
N ASP A 83 -14.37 13.99 -16.85
CA ASP A 83 -14.90 13.50 -18.13
C ASP A 83 -16.40 13.84 -18.30
N ILE A 84 -17.20 13.63 -17.22
CA ILE A 84 -18.62 13.99 -17.27
C ILE A 84 -18.80 15.49 -17.47
N ILE A 85 -18.07 16.33 -16.77
CA ILE A 85 -18.27 17.79 -16.81
C ILE A 85 -17.71 18.39 -18.11
N ASN A 86 -16.49 18.04 -18.46
CA ASN A 86 -15.79 18.69 -19.57
C ASN A 86 -16.15 18.10 -20.94
N ASP A 87 -16.29 16.79 -21.03
CA ASP A 87 -16.56 16.14 -22.31
C ASP A 87 -18.07 15.94 -22.54
N LEU A 88 -18.76 15.24 -21.65
CA LEU A 88 -20.15 14.88 -21.88
C LEU A 88 -21.11 16.06 -21.73
N VAL A 89 -21.02 16.84 -20.64
CA VAL A 89 -21.94 17.95 -20.40
C VAL A 89 -21.66 19.11 -21.35
N THR A 90 -20.39 19.42 -21.58
CA THR A 90 -20.00 20.55 -22.45
C THR A 90 -20.37 20.27 -23.92
N ASP A 91 -20.02 19.07 -24.42
CA ASP A 91 -20.34 18.70 -25.79
C ASP A 91 -21.84 18.52 -26.03
N LEU A 92 -22.58 17.95 -25.07
CA LEU A 92 -24.02 17.75 -25.20
C LEU A 92 -24.81 19.05 -25.03
N ALA A 93 -24.38 19.97 -24.15
CA ALA A 93 -25.06 21.22 -23.93
C ALA A 93 -24.80 22.24 -25.05
N GLN A 94 -23.57 22.34 -25.53
CA GLN A 94 -23.17 23.37 -26.49
C GLN A 94 -23.63 23.06 -27.92
N VAL A 95 -23.36 21.87 -28.41
CA VAL A 95 -23.61 21.56 -29.84
C VAL A 95 -25.09 21.31 -30.15
N PRO A 96 -25.81 20.44 -29.44
CA PRO A 96 -27.22 20.20 -29.72
C PRO A 96 -28.13 21.39 -29.38
N ALA A 97 -27.86 22.08 -28.27
CA ALA A 97 -28.67 23.22 -27.87
C ALA A 97 -28.56 24.39 -28.88
N LEU A 98 -27.37 24.73 -29.34
CA LEU A 98 -27.14 25.76 -30.33
C LEU A 98 -27.73 25.41 -31.69
N LYS A 99 -27.64 24.15 -32.12
CA LYS A 99 -28.27 23.69 -33.37
C LYS A 99 -29.79 23.65 -33.28
N GLY A 100 -30.32 23.18 -32.14
CA GLY A 100 -31.75 23.09 -31.92
C GLY A 100 -32.47 24.43 -31.91
N LEU A 101 -31.83 25.49 -31.44
CA LEU A 101 -32.37 26.84 -31.42
C LEU A 101 -32.59 27.45 -32.80
N ASN A 102 -31.82 27.02 -33.80
CA ASN A 102 -31.83 27.58 -35.13
C ASN A 102 -32.44 26.67 -36.23
N ASP A 103 -32.83 25.45 -35.89
CA ASP A 103 -33.35 24.48 -36.83
C ASP A 103 -34.85 24.23 -36.63
N THR A 104 -35.65 24.40 -37.67
CA THR A 104 -37.09 24.12 -37.69
C THR A 104 -37.40 22.74 -38.30
N ASN A 105 -36.38 22.00 -38.70
CA ASN A 105 -36.56 20.68 -39.30
C ASN A 105 -36.74 19.61 -38.22
N LEU A 106 -37.89 18.99 -38.23
CA LEU A 106 -38.27 17.96 -37.23
C LEU A 106 -37.32 16.77 -37.21
N SER A 107 -36.75 16.38 -38.36
CA SER A 107 -35.79 15.30 -38.45
C SER A 107 -34.48 15.65 -37.74
N THR A 108 -34.00 16.89 -37.89
CA THR A 108 -32.79 17.37 -37.21
C THR A 108 -32.99 17.47 -35.72
N LEU A 109 -34.18 17.99 -35.30
CA LEU A 109 -34.52 18.07 -33.88
C LEU A 109 -34.60 16.69 -33.21
N ASN A 110 -35.17 15.70 -33.88
CA ASN A 110 -35.21 14.32 -33.38
C ASN A 110 -33.80 13.74 -33.24
N THR A 111 -32.93 13.92 -34.24
CA THR A 111 -31.55 13.45 -34.17
C THR A 111 -30.78 14.09 -32.99
N GLN A 112 -31.04 15.38 -32.72
CA GLN A 112 -30.40 16.06 -31.59
C GLN A 112 -30.97 15.59 -30.25
N GLY A 113 -32.24 15.26 -30.19
CA GLY A 113 -32.89 14.64 -29.04
C GLY A 113 -32.24 13.27 -28.73
N ASP A 114 -32.01 12.47 -29.75
CA ASP A 114 -31.33 11.17 -29.62
C ASP A 114 -29.87 11.32 -29.10
N VAL A 115 -29.16 12.33 -29.56
CA VAL A 115 -27.78 12.64 -29.08
C VAL A 115 -27.82 13.04 -27.61
N ILE A 116 -28.75 13.90 -27.19
CA ILE A 116 -28.90 14.31 -25.79
C ILE A 116 -29.27 13.11 -24.92
N TYR A 117 -30.17 12.26 -25.39
CA TYR A 117 -30.59 11.07 -24.65
C TYR A 117 -29.43 10.07 -24.48
N SER A 118 -28.69 9.79 -25.57
CA SER A 118 -27.49 8.92 -25.51
C SER A 118 -26.42 9.46 -24.58
N GLY A 119 -26.23 10.78 -24.55
CA GLY A 119 -25.29 11.42 -23.64
C GLY A 119 -25.74 11.36 -22.19
N ALA A 120 -27.02 11.53 -21.90
CA ALA A 120 -27.55 11.33 -20.56
C ALA A 120 -27.35 9.87 -20.08
N GLU A 121 -27.55 8.91 -20.98
CA GLU A 121 -27.28 7.49 -20.68
C GLU A 121 -25.80 7.23 -20.40
N ALA A 122 -24.88 7.84 -21.17
CA ALA A 122 -23.45 7.76 -20.92
C ALA A 122 -23.04 8.36 -19.56
N ILE A 123 -23.64 9.48 -19.16
CA ILE A 123 -23.44 10.08 -17.83
C ILE A 123 -23.87 9.10 -16.73
N VAL A 124 -25.04 8.48 -16.87
CA VAL A 124 -25.53 7.50 -15.88
C VAL A 124 -24.60 6.29 -15.81
N GLN A 125 -24.07 5.81 -16.94
CA GLN A 125 -23.09 4.71 -16.96
C GLN A 125 -21.79 5.12 -16.26
N SER A 126 -21.29 6.33 -16.51
CA SER A 126 -20.08 6.86 -15.87
C SER A 126 -20.27 7.01 -14.35
N LEU A 127 -21.42 7.48 -13.89
CA LEU A 127 -21.77 7.54 -12.46
C LEU A 127 -21.88 6.15 -11.80
N ASN A 128 -22.18 5.13 -12.57
CA ASN A 128 -22.22 3.74 -12.11
C ASN A 128 -20.88 3.01 -12.24
N SER A 129 -19.80 3.72 -12.55
CA SER A 129 -18.48 3.13 -12.65
C SER A 129 -18.00 2.56 -11.32
N LYS A 130 -17.16 1.53 -11.40
CA LYS A 130 -16.64 0.81 -10.23
C LYS A 130 -15.13 0.90 -10.15
N TYR A 131 -14.64 0.97 -8.92
CA TYR A 131 -13.24 0.78 -8.58
C TYR A 131 -13.14 -0.38 -7.58
N ASP A 132 -12.30 -1.37 -7.89
CA ASP A 132 -12.11 -2.57 -7.04
C ASP A 132 -13.43 -3.17 -6.54
N ASN A 133 -14.34 -3.43 -7.49
CA ASN A 133 -15.66 -4.03 -7.30
C ASN A 133 -16.64 -3.23 -6.39
N SER A 134 -16.30 -1.98 -6.03
CA SER A 134 -17.22 -1.05 -5.34
C SER A 134 -17.57 0.14 -6.23
N TYR A 135 -18.80 0.65 -6.14
CA TYR A 135 -19.17 1.84 -6.89
C TYR A 135 -18.34 3.04 -6.41
N LEU A 136 -17.98 3.92 -7.37
CA LEU A 136 -17.21 5.13 -7.06
C LEU A 136 -18.08 6.19 -6.37
N PHE A 137 -19.30 6.33 -6.85
CA PHE A 137 -20.27 7.32 -6.37
C PHE A 137 -21.43 6.58 -5.67
N ASN A 138 -21.27 6.36 -4.37
CA ASN A 138 -22.29 5.70 -3.54
C ASN A 138 -22.47 6.45 -2.22
#